data_09c2650ffbdf1c6fc06f1f9a5f6b58d5
#
_entry.id   09c2650ffbdf1c6fc06f1f9a5f6b58d5
#
_cell.length_a   1.000
_cell.length_b   1.000
_cell.length_c   1.000
_cell.angle_alpha   90.00
_cell.angle_beta   90.00
_cell.angle_gamma   90.00
#
_symmetry.space_group_name_H-M   'P 1'
#
loop_
_entity.id
_entity.type
_entity.pdbx_description
1 polymer ?
#
loop_
_entity_poly.entity_id
_entity_poly.type
_entity_poly.pdbx_seq_one_letter_code
_entity_poly.pdbx_strand_id
1 'polypeptide(L)'
;MPTGTRRARERASTRERIIGAALHVLESEGASALTIRRIAADVEYTAPVVYQHFANKDALVLELVAHGHRLMMAELEQVAEEPDIDRRMMQLASEYVRFAGEHPHLYQVMNGDAVDAEERRRAAAPAIGVLKELLTEWSDTHDVVLADFDAACDIIWGTLYGLASLGALGNERARRLAQEALRTLLLGWRADLPDNA
;
A
#
# COMPACT_ATOMS: atom_id res chain seq x y z
N MET A 1 1.30 29.43 -29.92
CA MET A 1 2.01 29.07 -28.71
C MET A 1 1.66 27.65 -28.23
N PRO A 2 2.18 26.53 -28.75
CA PRO A 2 1.93 25.22 -28.15
C PRO A 2 3.16 24.34 -27.87
N THR A 3 4.39 24.88 -27.94
CA THR A 3 5.61 24.05 -27.80
C THR A 3 5.89 23.60 -26.36
N GLY A 4 5.50 24.35 -25.34
CA GLY A 4 5.68 23.97 -23.92
C GLY A 4 4.83 22.76 -23.49
N THR A 5 3.59 22.70 -23.96
CA THR A 5 2.63 21.63 -23.63
C THR A 5 2.98 20.29 -24.28
N ARG A 6 3.54 20.30 -25.48
CA ARG A 6 3.96 19.07 -26.17
C ARG A 6 5.19 18.44 -25.50
N ARG A 7 6.24 19.24 -25.23
CA ARG A 7 7.44 18.77 -24.51
C ARG A 7 7.12 18.24 -23.10
N ALA A 8 6.21 18.92 -22.38
CA ALA A 8 5.78 18.46 -21.08
C ALA A 8 5.08 17.10 -21.15
N ARG A 9 4.19 16.87 -22.12
CA ARG A 9 3.52 15.59 -22.35
C ARG A 9 4.50 14.47 -22.74
N GLU A 10 5.44 14.76 -23.66
CA GLU A 10 6.49 13.82 -24.07
C GLU A 10 7.36 13.42 -22.86
N ARG A 11 7.73 14.40 -22.01
CA ARG A 11 8.50 14.12 -20.80
C ARG A 11 7.69 13.28 -19.78
N ALA A 12 6.41 13.56 -19.58
CA ALA A 12 5.53 12.78 -18.71
C ALA A 12 5.39 11.34 -19.23
N SER A 13 5.12 11.16 -20.53
CA SER A 13 5.02 9.83 -21.16
C SER A 13 6.32 9.03 -21.04
N THR A 14 7.48 9.66 -21.21
CA THR A 14 8.77 8.98 -21.04
C THR A 14 8.97 8.56 -19.57
N ARG A 15 8.59 9.43 -18.63
CA ARG A 15 8.66 9.12 -17.20
C ARG A 15 7.78 7.91 -16.82
N GLU A 16 6.54 7.87 -17.32
CA GLU A 16 5.62 6.75 -17.13
C GLU A 16 6.15 5.44 -17.71
N ARG A 17 6.76 5.47 -18.90
CA ARG A 17 7.40 4.29 -19.49
C ARG A 17 8.54 3.76 -18.63
N ILE A 18 9.38 4.64 -18.08
CA ILE A 18 10.47 4.26 -17.16
C ILE A 18 9.91 3.62 -15.90
N ILE A 19 8.84 4.18 -15.31
CA ILE A 19 8.17 3.61 -14.13
C ILE A 19 7.60 2.22 -14.45
N GLY A 20 6.89 2.08 -15.60
CA GLY A 20 6.33 0.80 -16.03
C GLY A 20 7.40 -0.28 -16.21
N ALA A 21 8.53 0.06 -16.84
CA ALA A 21 9.65 -0.87 -16.98
C ALA A 21 10.29 -1.23 -15.62
N ALA A 22 10.42 -0.24 -14.73
CA ALA A 22 10.94 -0.50 -13.38
C ALA A 22 10.03 -1.43 -12.58
N LEU A 23 8.69 -1.27 -12.68
CA LEU A 23 7.71 -2.17 -12.09
C LEU A 23 7.82 -3.58 -12.69
N HIS A 24 7.92 -3.67 -14.02
CA HIS A 24 8.07 -4.97 -14.69
C HIS A 24 9.34 -5.70 -14.22
N VAL A 25 10.48 -5.03 -14.19
CA VAL A 25 11.75 -5.59 -13.69
C VAL A 25 11.63 -5.98 -12.22
N LEU A 26 11.00 -5.14 -11.40
CA LEU A 26 10.79 -5.42 -9.99
C LEU A 26 9.97 -6.69 -9.77
N GLU A 27 8.82 -6.81 -10.42
CA GLU A 27 7.90 -7.94 -10.22
C GLU A 27 8.42 -9.24 -10.85
N SER A 28 9.16 -9.16 -11.96
CA SER A 28 9.68 -10.36 -12.62
C SER A 28 11.03 -10.85 -12.11
N GLU A 29 11.90 -9.94 -11.65
CA GLU A 29 13.29 -10.24 -11.31
C GLU A 29 13.66 -9.88 -9.86
N GLY A 30 12.77 -9.16 -9.15
CA GLY A 30 12.97 -8.71 -7.77
C GLY A 30 13.80 -7.43 -7.63
N ALA A 31 13.87 -6.91 -6.40
CA ALA A 31 14.51 -5.62 -6.07
C ALA A 31 16.01 -5.57 -6.38
N SER A 32 16.71 -6.72 -6.37
CA SER A 32 18.14 -6.80 -6.70
C SER A 32 18.44 -6.51 -8.17
N ALA A 33 17.54 -6.83 -9.06
CA ALA A 33 17.65 -6.57 -10.50
C ALA A 33 17.34 -5.10 -10.85
N LEU A 34 16.74 -4.33 -9.95
CA LEU A 34 16.32 -2.95 -10.18
C LEU A 34 17.55 -2.02 -10.26
N THR A 35 18.12 -1.89 -11.43
CA THR A 35 19.24 -1.00 -11.74
C THR A 35 18.88 -0.06 -12.88
N ILE A 36 19.44 1.17 -12.86
CA ILE A 36 19.20 2.16 -13.94
C ILE A 36 19.57 1.60 -15.32
N ARG A 37 20.63 0.80 -15.40
CA ARG A 37 21.05 0.18 -16.67
C ARG A 37 20.05 -0.86 -17.17
N ARG A 38 19.53 -1.72 -16.24
CA ARG A 38 18.54 -2.75 -16.59
C ARG A 38 17.24 -2.11 -17.07
N ILE A 39 16.77 -1.08 -16.36
CA ILE A 39 15.55 -0.34 -16.72
C ILE A 39 15.73 0.39 -18.05
N ALA A 40 16.87 1.07 -18.26
CA ALA A 40 17.16 1.77 -19.51
C ALA A 40 17.14 0.81 -20.73
N ALA A 41 17.69 -0.39 -20.55
CA ALA A 41 17.66 -1.43 -21.59
C ALA A 41 16.23 -1.90 -21.91
N ASP A 42 15.37 -2.04 -20.89
CA ASP A 42 13.98 -2.48 -21.05
C ASP A 42 13.12 -1.47 -21.84
N VAL A 43 13.37 -0.17 -21.67
CA VAL A 43 12.66 0.89 -22.40
C VAL A 43 13.37 1.32 -23.70
N GLU A 44 14.45 0.64 -24.10
CA GLU A 44 15.28 0.99 -25.26
C GLU A 44 15.85 2.42 -25.18
N TYR A 45 16.16 2.88 -23.97
CA TYR A 45 16.81 4.16 -23.71
C TYR A 45 18.24 3.96 -23.17
N THR A 46 18.99 5.06 -23.11
CA THR A 46 20.30 5.09 -22.46
C THR A 46 20.15 5.51 -20.99
N ALA A 47 21.07 5.08 -20.13
CA ALA A 47 21.08 5.48 -18.72
C ALA A 47 21.03 7.01 -18.50
N PRO A 48 21.73 7.87 -19.30
CA PRO A 48 21.57 9.31 -19.22
C PRO A 48 20.15 9.82 -19.41
N VAL A 49 19.33 9.17 -20.25
CA VAL A 49 17.91 9.54 -20.43
C VAL A 49 17.14 9.24 -19.15
N VAL A 50 17.36 8.11 -18.50
CA VAL A 50 16.72 7.79 -17.20
C VAL A 50 17.12 8.82 -16.14
N TYR A 51 18.39 9.22 -16.08
CA TYR A 51 18.87 10.24 -15.15
C TYR A 51 18.28 11.65 -15.38
N GLN A 52 17.74 11.95 -16.57
CA GLN A 52 16.99 13.19 -16.81
C GLN A 52 15.62 13.21 -16.10
N HIS A 53 15.09 12.04 -15.73
CA HIS A 53 13.79 11.88 -15.07
C HIS A 53 13.90 11.53 -13.59
N PHE A 54 14.96 10.83 -13.19
CA PHE A 54 15.21 10.40 -11.81
C PHE A 54 16.66 10.68 -11.45
N ALA A 55 16.89 11.49 -10.42
CA ALA A 55 18.23 11.94 -10.02
C ALA A 55 19.16 10.77 -9.68
N ASN A 56 18.62 9.70 -9.12
CA ASN A 56 19.31 8.48 -8.73
C ASN A 56 18.33 7.30 -8.65
N LYS A 57 18.83 6.11 -8.25
CA LYS A 57 18.01 4.92 -8.06
C LYS A 57 16.96 5.14 -6.96
N ASP A 58 17.32 5.81 -5.87
CA ASP A 58 16.45 6.00 -4.70
C ASP A 58 15.24 6.86 -5.06
N ALA A 59 15.42 7.91 -5.88
CA ALA A 59 14.33 8.71 -6.42
C ALA A 59 13.36 7.88 -7.30
N LEU A 60 13.87 6.90 -8.04
CA LEU A 60 13.02 5.98 -8.78
C LEU A 60 12.30 5.00 -7.85
N VAL A 61 12.99 4.45 -6.84
CA VAL A 61 12.38 3.55 -5.84
C VAL A 61 11.29 4.26 -5.07
N LEU A 62 11.49 5.52 -4.66
CA LEU A 62 10.46 6.33 -4.01
C LEU A 62 9.21 6.48 -4.89
N GLU A 63 9.38 6.65 -6.20
CA GLU A 63 8.25 6.68 -7.13
C GLU A 63 7.52 5.34 -7.24
N LEU A 64 8.25 4.21 -7.19
CA LEU A 64 7.64 2.87 -7.14
C LEU A 64 6.83 2.68 -5.86
N VAL A 65 7.34 3.15 -4.72
CA VAL A 65 6.60 3.16 -3.43
C VAL A 65 5.31 3.97 -3.56
N ALA A 66 5.39 5.19 -4.09
CA ALA A 66 4.23 6.04 -4.31
C ALA A 66 3.23 5.39 -5.30
N HIS A 67 3.72 4.72 -6.34
CA HIS A 67 2.88 3.97 -7.29
C HIS A 67 2.17 2.80 -6.60
N GLY A 68 2.88 2.01 -5.79
CA GLY A 68 2.31 0.90 -5.03
C GLY A 68 1.19 1.35 -4.09
N HIS A 69 1.39 2.45 -3.38
CA HIS A 69 0.32 3.02 -2.54
C HIS A 69 -0.89 3.49 -3.36
N ARG A 70 -0.68 4.13 -4.52
CA ARG A 70 -1.81 4.51 -5.40
C ARG A 70 -2.58 3.29 -5.91
N LEU A 71 -1.87 2.23 -6.29
CA LEU A 71 -2.48 0.98 -6.73
C LEU A 71 -3.29 0.33 -5.61
N MET A 72 -2.71 0.21 -4.42
CA MET A 72 -3.41 -0.31 -3.24
C MET A 72 -4.65 0.52 -2.89
N MET A 73 -4.55 1.86 -2.95
CA MET A 73 -5.69 2.73 -2.70
C MET A 73 -6.82 2.54 -3.71
N ALA A 74 -6.50 2.38 -5.00
CA ALA A 74 -7.51 2.11 -6.03
C ALA A 74 -8.26 0.78 -5.80
N GLU A 75 -7.57 -0.23 -5.25
CA GLU A 75 -8.20 -1.49 -4.84
C GLU A 75 -9.07 -1.32 -3.59
N LEU A 76 -8.64 -0.53 -2.63
CA LEU A 76 -9.41 -0.24 -1.42
C LEU A 76 -10.65 0.64 -1.67
N GLU A 77 -10.68 1.44 -2.76
CA GLU A 77 -11.89 2.20 -3.14
C GLU A 77 -13.12 1.31 -3.33
N GLN A 78 -12.94 0.06 -3.79
CA GLN A 78 -14.04 -0.90 -3.96
C GLN A 78 -14.65 -1.34 -2.60
N VAL A 79 -13.90 -1.26 -1.52
CA VAL A 79 -14.38 -1.56 -0.16
C VAL A 79 -15.45 -0.57 0.28
N ALA A 80 -15.41 0.67 -0.19
CA ALA A 80 -16.36 1.72 0.18
C ALA A 80 -17.78 1.48 -0.34
N GLU A 81 -17.97 0.59 -1.32
CA GLU A 81 -19.30 0.27 -1.90
C GLU A 81 -20.14 -0.66 -1.00
N GLU A 82 -19.53 -1.37 -0.05
CA GLU A 82 -20.24 -2.24 0.91
C GLU A 82 -20.90 -1.38 2.00
N PRO A 83 -22.23 -1.44 2.18
CA PRO A 83 -22.92 -0.60 3.15
C PRO A 83 -22.72 -1.01 4.62
N ASP A 84 -22.41 -2.27 4.88
CA ASP A 84 -22.21 -2.82 6.22
C ASP A 84 -20.78 -2.57 6.69
N ILE A 85 -20.61 -1.82 7.79
CA ILE A 85 -19.29 -1.44 8.29
C ILE A 85 -18.46 -2.63 8.75
N ASP A 86 -19.06 -3.64 9.36
CA ASP A 86 -18.34 -4.85 9.78
C ASP A 86 -17.79 -5.60 8.57
N ARG A 87 -18.56 -5.68 7.48
CA ARG A 87 -18.11 -6.27 6.22
C ARG A 87 -17.01 -5.43 5.56
N ARG A 88 -17.14 -4.09 5.57
CA ARG A 88 -16.09 -3.20 5.05
C ARG A 88 -14.77 -3.40 5.78
N MET A 89 -14.80 -3.51 7.10
CA MET A 89 -13.60 -3.80 7.91
C MET A 89 -12.97 -5.14 7.50
N MET A 90 -13.77 -6.19 7.31
CA MET A 90 -13.27 -7.51 6.86
C MET A 90 -12.73 -7.46 5.42
N GLN A 91 -13.36 -6.70 4.54
CA GLN A 91 -12.87 -6.49 3.17
C GLN A 91 -11.55 -5.73 3.15
N LEU A 92 -11.41 -4.64 3.92
CA LEU A 92 -10.14 -3.92 4.07
C LEU A 92 -8.99 -4.88 4.43
N ALA A 93 -9.18 -5.72 5.46
CA ALA A 93 -8.17 -6.69 5.87
C ALA A 93 -7.82 -7.70 4.77
N SER A 94 -8.85 -8.19 4.07
CA SER A 94 -8.70 -9.14 2.97
C SER A 94 -7.93 -8.54 1.79
N GLU A 95 -8.34 -7.34 1.35
CA GLU A 95 -7.75 -6.66 0.19
C GLU A 95 -6.31 -6.22 0.44
N TYR A 96 -6.01 -5.72 1.63
CA TYR A 96 -4.64 -5.37 2.01
C TYR A 96 -3.68 -6.57 1.88
N VAL A 97 -4.07 -7.73 2.43
CA VAL A 97 -3.24 -8.94 2.38
C VAL A 97 -3.23 -9.55 0.97
N ARG A 98 -4.33 -9.45 0.21
CA ARG A 98 -4.39 -9.85 -1.20
C ARG A 98 -3.40 -9.07 -2.04
N PHE A 99 -3.39 -7.73 -1.90
CA PHE A 99 -2.44 -6.85 -2.59
C PHE A 99 -0.98 -7.28 -2.34
N ALA A 100 -0.61 -7.53 -1.08
CA ALA A 100 0.73 -7.98 -0.74
C ALA A 100 1.11 -9.32 -1.40
N GLY A 101 0.14 -10.22 -1.54
CA GLY A 101 0.35 -11.53 -2.17
C GLY A 101 0.38 -11.47 -3.71
N GLU A 102 -0.34 -10.53 -4.32
CA GLU A 102 -0.35 -10.34 -5.77
C GLU A 102 0.84 -9.49 -6.26
N HIS A 103 1.36 -8.61 -5.38
CA HIS A 103 2.49 -7.72 -5.66
C HIS A 103 3.64 -7.88 -4.65
N PRO A 104 4.21 -9.10 -4.48
CA PRO A 104 5.12 -9.39 -3.37
C PRO A 104 6.39 -8.55 -3.40
N HIS A 105 6.97 -8.33 -4.57
CA HIS A 105 8.19 -7.54 -4.70
C HIS A 105 7.92 -6.04 -4.54
N LEU A 106 6.80 -5.54 -5.06
CA LEU A 106 6.38 -4.15 -4.86
C LEU A 106 6.07 -3.90 -3.38
N TYR A 107 5.31 -4.79 -2.72
CA TYR A 107 5.02 -4.72 -1.31
C TYR A 107 6.29 -4.74 -0.44
N GLN A 108 7.27 -5.57 -0.80
CA GLN A 108 8.57 -5.60 -0.13
C GLN A 108 9.32 -4.26 -0.27
N VAL A 109 9.29 -3.62 -1.44
CA VAL A 109 9.92 -2.31 -1.65
C VAL A 109 9.17 -1.20 -0.91
N MET A 110 7.83 -1.24 -0.88
CA MET A 110 7.00 -0.28 -0.15
C MET A 110 7.31 -0.26 1.35
N ASN A 111 7.67 -1.42 1.92
CA ASN A 111 7.88 -1.60 3.36
C ASN A 111 9.34 -1.82 3.76
N GLY A 112 10.25 -1.87 2.79
CA GLY A 112 11.69 -2.09 3.00
C GLY A 112 12.47 -0.83 3.38
N ASP A 113 13.75 -1.02 3.68
CA ASP A 113 14.66 0.05 4.11
C ASP A 113 15.24 0.88 2.96
N ALA A 114 14.81 0.64 1.72
CA ALA A 114 15.28 1.37 0.54
C ALA A 114 14.80 2.82 0.48
N VAL A 115 13.80 3.18 1.29
CA VAL A 115 13.24 4.53 1.43
C VAL A 115 13.29 4.94 2.89
N ASP A 116 13.56 6.21 3.14
CA ASP A 116 13.55 6.79 4.48
C ASP A 116 12.22 6.54 5.20
N ALA A 117 12.28 6.28 6.51
CA ALA A 117 11.11 5.92 7.31
C ALA A 117 10.02 7.01 7.29
N GLU A 118 10.41 8.28 7.25
CA GLU A 118 9.46 9.39 7.20
C GLU A 118 8.79 9.51 5.82
N GLU A 119 9.54 9.32 4.74
CA GLU A 119 8.99 9.29 3.38
C GLU A 119 8.05 8.10 3.19
N ARG A 120 8.41 6.93 3.73
CA ARG A 120 7.56 5.73 3.73
C ARG A 120 6.24 5.97 4.49
N ARG A 121 6.31 6.59 5.68
CA ARG A 121 5.11 6.96 6.47
C ARG A 121 4.21 7.93 5.71
N ARG A 122 4.78 8.95 5.06
CA ARG A 122 4.01 9.90 4.22
C ARG A 122 3.33 9.19 3.05
N ALA A 123 4.02 8.26 2.40
CA ALA A 123 3.45 7.50 1.30
C ALA A 123 2.30 6.59 1.76
N ALA A 124 2.36 6.03 2.97
CA ALA A 124 1.32 5.19 3.56
C ALA A 124 0.14 5.99 4.15
N ALA A 125 0.28 7.30 4.37
CA ALA A 125 -0.72 8.13 5.04
C ALA A 125 -2.14 8.03 4.45
N PRO A 126 -2.36 7.96 3.12
CA PRO A 126 -3.70 7.79 2.56
C PRO A 126 -4.35 6.46 2.99
N ALA A 127 -3.61 5.35 2.98
CA ALA A 127 -4.13 4.04 3.38
C ALA A 127 -4.42 3.98 4.89
N ILE A 128 -3.57 4.61 5.71
CA ILE A 128 -3.83 4.78 7.15
C ILE A 128 -5.07 5.65 7.37
N GLY A 129 -5.30 6.66 6.53
CA GLY A 129 -6.50 7.51 6.55
C GLY A 129 -7.77 6.69 6.36
N VAL A 130 -7.82 5.82 5.36
CA VAL A 130 -8.97 4.91 5.13
C VAL A 130 -9.23 4.02 6.35
N LEU A 131 -8.18 3.44 6.94
CA LEU A 131 -8.35 2.64 8.15
C LEU A 131 -8.93 3.47 9.31
N LYS A 132 -8.45 4.69 9.52
CA LYS A 132 -8.96 5.60 10.57
C LYS A 132 -10.43 5.97 10.35
N GLU A 133 -10.81 6.27 9.11
CA GLU A 133 -12.22 6.57 8.76
C GLU A 133 -13.12 5.37 9.03
N LEU A 134 -12.74 4.18 8.59
CA LEU A 134 -13.50 2.96 8.83
C LEU A 134 -13.59 2.60 10.32
N LEU A 135 -12.51 2.74 11.08
CA LEU A 135 -12.51 2.47 12.51
C LEU A 135 -13.36 3.48 13.29
N THR A 136 -13.36 4.75 12.86
CA THR A 136 -14.27 5.78 13.43
C THR A 136 -15.72 5.41 13.19
N GLU A 137 -16.10 5.13 11.94
CA GLU A 137 -17.47 4.73 11.61
C GLU A 137 -17.89 3.45 12.34
N TRP A 138 -16.98 2.49 12.47
CA TRP A 138 -17.24 1.25 13.20
C TRP A 138 -17.47 1.51 14.68
N SER A 139 -16.65 2.34 15.33
CA SER A 139 -16.81 2.69 16.75
C SER A 139 -18.10 3.45 17.00
N ASP A 140 -18.47 4.39 16.13
CA ASP A 140 -19.73 5.14 16.21
C ASP A 140 -20.95 4.22 16.01
N THR A 141 -20.88 3.29 15.07
CA THR A 141 -21.99 2.35 14.77
C THR A 141 -22.27 1.38 15.93
N HIS A 142 -21.24 1.02 16.67
CA HIS A 142 -21.34 0.04 17.76
C HIS A 142 -21.28 0.65 19.16
N ASP A 143 -21.31 1.98 19.29
CA ASP A 143 -21.17 2.72 20.56
C ASP A 143 -19.91 2.33 21.35
N VAL A 144 -18.80 2.01 20.65
CA VAL A 144 -17.53 1.61 21.26
C VAL A 144 -16.65 2.83 21.48
N VAL A 145 -16.21 3.05 22.71
CA VAL A 145 -15.21 4.07 23.04
C VAL A 145 -13.84 3.40 23.14
N LEU A 146 -13.00 3.62 22.12
CA LEU A 146 -11.63 3.15 22.16
C LEU A 146 -10.79 4.02 23.11
N ALA A 147 -10.16 3.41 24.11
CA ALA A 147 -9.38 4.11 25.13
C ALA A 147 -8.19 4.88 24.50
N ASP A 148 -7.60 4.32 23.45
CA ASP A 148 -6.58 4.95 22.63
C ASP A 148 -6.83 4.58 21.16
N PHE A 149 -7.40 5.53 20.42
CA PHE A 149 -7.78 5.34 19.01
C PHE A 149 -6.56 5.13 18.10
N ASP A 150 -5.48 5.89 18.33
CA ASP A 150 -4.27 5.76 17.52
C ASP A 150 -3.59 4.41 17.78
N ALA A 151 -3.53 3.96 19.03
CA ALA A 151 -3.03 2.62 19.36
C ALA A 151 -3.88 1.52 18.72
N ALA A 152 -5.20 1.65 18.68
CA ALA A 152 -6.07 0.69 17.99
C ALA A 152 -5.77 0.63 16.48
N CYS A 153 -5.57 1.78 15.83
CA CYS A 153 -5.14 1.84 14.43
C CYS A 153 -3.78 1.15 14.21
N ASP A 154 -2.81 1.42 15.09
CA ASP A 154 -1.47 0.83 15.02
C ASP A 154 -1.51 -0.70 15.23
N ILE A 155 -2.36 -1.20 16.13
CA ILE A 155 -2.56 -2.64 16.35
C ILE A 155 -3.13 -3.30 15.10
N ILE A 156 -4.18 -2.73 14.49
CA ILE A 156 -4.75 -3.26 13.24
C ILE A 156 -3.70 -3.25 12.16
N TRP A 157 -3.04 -2.09 11.93
CA TRP A 157 -2.01 -1.95 10.90
C TRP A 157 -0.87 -2.95 11.09
N GLY A 158 -0.31 -3.04 12.30
CA GLY A 158 0.76 -3.98 12.63
C GLY A 158 0.36 -5.45 12.44
N THR A 159 -0.88 -5.80 12.77
CA THR A 159 -1.43 -7.15 12.57
C THR A 159 -1.53 -7.49 11.08
N LEU A 160 -2.12 -6.61 10.28
CA LEU A 160 -2.27 -6.83 8.83
C LEU A 160 -0.90 -6.86 8.13
N TYR A 161 0.00 -5.94 8.50
CA TYR A 161 1.38 -5.92 8.01
C TYR A 161 2.13 -7.22 8.33
N GLY A 162 2.02 -7.70 9.58
CA GLY A 162 2.64 -8.95 9.99
C GLY A 162 2.15 -10.15 9.17
N LEU A 163 0.83 -10.28 8.99
CA LEU A 163 0.24 -11.35 8.18
C LEU A 163 0.63 -11.26 6.70
N ALA A 164 0.62 -10.07 6.13
CA ALA A 164 1.04 -9.82 4.75
C ALA A 164 2.52 -10.16 4.52
N SER A 165 3.36 -9.95 5.53
CA SER A 165 4.81 -10.24 5.47
C SER A 165 5.15 -11.72 5.63
N LEU A 166 4.22 -12.57 6.09
CA LEU A 166 4.42 -14.01 6.29
C LEU A 166 4.37 -14.83 4.99
N GLY A 167 4.77 -14.33 3.87
CA GLY A 167 4.75 -14.88 2.50
C GLY A 167 4.58 -16.40 2.28
N ALA A 168 4.92 -17.24 3.27
CA ALA A 168 4.77 -18.69 3.25
C ALA A 168 3.32 -19.20 3.44
N LEU A 169 2.37 -18.33 3.80
CA LEU A 169 1.00 -18.75 4.15
C LEU A 169 0.11 -19.06 2.93
N GLY A 170 0.48 -18.54 1.76
CA GLY A 170 -0.40 -18.51 0.58
C GLY A 170 -1.57 -17.53 0.76
N ASN A 171 -1.98 -16.88 -0.35
CA ASN A 171 -2.92 -15.77 -0.34
C ASN A 171 -4.25 -16.08 0.38
N GLU A 172 -4.86 -17.21 0.09
CA GLU A 172 -6.17 -17.57 0.63
C GLU A 172 -6.14 -17.78 2.16
N ARG A 173 -5.08 -18.42 2.67
CA ARG A 173 -4.92 -18.61 4.12
C ARG A 173 -4.61 -17.28 4.82
N ALA A 174 -3.75 -16.45 4.23
CA ALA A 174 -3.40 -15.16 4.79
C ALA A 174 -4.63 -14.23 4.88
N ARG A 175 -5.48 -14.20 3.85
CA ARG A 175 -6.74 -13.45 3.83
C ARG A 175 -7.68 -13.89 4.95
N ARG A 176 -7.91 -15.20 5.11
CA ARG A 176 -8.74 -15.73 6.21
C ARG A 176 -8.20 -15.35 7.58
N LEU A 177 -6.89 -15.46 7.79
CA LEU A 177 -6.26 -15.08 9.05
C LEU A 177 -6.35 -13.57 9.31
N ALA A 178 -6.24 -12.73 8.29
CA ALA A 178 -6.40 -11.28 8.42
C ALA A 178 -7.82 -10.92 8.88
N GLN A 179 -8.83 -11.52 8.26
CA GLN A 179 -10.22 -11.32 8.65
C GLN A 179 -10.50 -11.82 10.07
N GLU A 180 -9.97 -12.99 10.44
CA GLU A 180 -10.15 -13.56 11.78
C GLU A 180 -9.44 -12.74 12.86
N ALA A 181 -8.22 -12.30 12.59
CA ALA A 181 -7.46 -11.44 13.51
C ALA A 181 -8.19 -10.10 13.74
N LEU A 182 -8.63 -9.45 12.65
CA LEU A 182 -9.37 -8.18 12.78
C LEU A 182 -10.69 -8.38 13.51
N ARG A 183 -11.47 -9.43 13.19
CA ARG A 183 -12.70 -9.77 13.90
C ARG A 183 -12.45 -9.94 15.41
N THR A 184 -11.37 -10.64 15.77
CA THR A 184 -11.01 -10.87 17.17
C THR A 184 -10.70 -9.57 17.91
N LEU A 185 -9.97 -8.65 17.26
CA LEU A 185 -9.68 -7.32 17.82
C LEU A 185 -10.97 -6.51 18.04
N LEU A 186 -11.82 -6.43 17.02
CA LEU A 186 -13.08 -5.69 17.08
C LEU A 186 -14.02 -6.25 18.15
N LEU A 187 -14.14 -7.57 18.26
CA LEU A 187 -14.93 -8.22 19.30
C LEU A 187 -14.36 -7.96 20.70
N GLY A 188 -13.03 -7.99 20.86
CA GLY A 188 -12.36 -7.65 22.12
C GLY A 188 -12.71 -6.24 22.57
N TRP A 189 -12.62 -5.25 21.69
CA TRP A 189 -12.95 -3.86 22.02
C TRP A 189 -14.44 -3.64 22.33
N ARG A 190 -15.34 -4.43 21.73
CA ARG A 190 -16.77 -4.41 22.09
C ARG A 190 -17.05 -5.03 23.44
N ALA A 191 -16.28 -6.04 23.85
CA ALA A 191 -16.46 -6.71 25.14
C ALA A 191 -15.91 -5.91 26.33
N ASP A 192 -14.94 -5.00 26.08
CA ASP A 192 -14.38 -4.11 27.10
C ASP A 192 -15.31 -2.92 27.47
N LEU A 193 -16.51 -2.83 26.89
CA LEU A 193 -17.53 -1.88 27.35
C LEU A 193 -17.89 -2.22 28.81
N PRO A 194 -17.79 -1.26 29.77
CA PRO A 194 -18.25 -1.49 31.09
C PRO A 194 -19.75 -1.84 31.01
N ASP A 195 -20.14 -2.98 31.62
CA ASP A 195 -21.55 -3.30 31.84
C ASP A 195 -22.23 -2.08 32.44
N ASN A 196 -23.09 -1.42 31.67
CA ASN A 196 -23.92 -0.34 32.16
C ASN A 196 -24.87 -0.95 33.20
N ALA A 197 -24.45 -0.92 34.49
CA ALA A 197 -25.30 -1.20 35.63
C ALA A 197 -26.29 -0.04 35.87
#